data_c27b63158522ba793ad6ced8b28581d5
#
_entry.id   c27b63158522ba793ad6ced8b28581d5
#
_cell.length_a   1.000
_cell.length_b   1.000
_cell.length_c   1.000
_cell.angle_alpha   90.00
_cell.angle_beta   90.00
_cell.angle_gamma   90.00
#
_symmetry.space_group_name_H-M   'P 1'
#
loop_
_entity.id
_entity.type
_entity.pdbx_description
1 polymer ?
#
loop_
_entity_poly.entity_id
_entity_poly.type
_entity_poly.pdbx_seq_one_letter_code
_entity_poly.pdbx_strand_id
1 'polypeptide(L)'
;MTGRPWILLGALVLGGCAGAADRQNGTEPLIMGSADRGAIFVRQNCASCHAVERSGDSPMVAAPPFRDMGVLYPVRDLQEAFAEGLVTAHPAMPAFELQPTQIADLVAYLESVSGTGPGR
;
A
#
# COMPACT_ATOMS: atom_id res chain seq x y z
N MET A 1 -13.33 -8.91 86.36
CA MET A 1 -14.42 -8.66 85.42
C MET A 1 -13.78 -8.28 84.09
N THR A 2 -13.97 -9.12 83.15
CA THR A 2 -13.17 -9.36 81.98
C THR A 2 -13.62 -8.50 80.79
N GLY A 3 -12.75 -7.64 80.36
CA GLY A 3 -12.93 -6.88 79.08
C GLY A 3 -12.05 -7.45 77.98
N ARG A 4 -12.66 -8.08 77.00
CA ARG A 4 -11.95 -8.62 75.81
C ARG A 4 -11.73 -7.50 74.75
N PRO A 5 -10.52 -7.29 74.27
CA PRO A 5 -10.30 -6.42 73.13
C PRO A 5 -10.61 -7.15 71.83
N TRP A 6 -11.46 -6.55 70.99
CA TRP A 6 -11.71 -6.97 69.64
C TRP A 6 -10.58 -6.50 68.73
N ILE A 7 -9.86 -7.47 68.21
CA ILE A 7 -8.83 -7.28 67.20
C ILE A 7 -9.56 -7.25 65.83
N LEU A 8 -9.72 -6.09 65.25
CA LEU A 8 -10.18 -5.95 63.88
C LEU A 8 -9.00 -6.23 62.94
N LEU A 9 -8.99 -7.43 62.35
CA LEU A 9 -8.11 -7.74 61.23
C LEU A 9 -8.61 -6.96 60.00
N GLY A 10 -7.93 -5.89 59.65
CA GLY A 10 -8.10 -5.20 58.35
C GLY A 10 -7.47 -6.05 57.25
N ALA A 11 -8.30 -6.65 56.42
CA ALA A 11 -7.83 -7.31 55.19
C ALA A 11 -7.47 -6.24 54.16
N LEU A 12 -6.17 -6.08 53.92
CA LEU A 12 -5.63 -5.23 52.85
C LEU A 12 -5.79 -5.97 51.53
N VAL A 13 -6.83 -5.64 50.77
CA VAL A 13 -7.01 -6.13 49.40
C VAL A 13 -6.08 -5.33 48.50
N LEU A 14 -4.93 -5.86 48.15
CA LEU A 14 -4.06 -5.38 47.08
C LEU A 14 -4.72 -5.73 45.75
N GLY A 15 -5.53 -4.80 45.23
CA GLY A 15 -6.03 -4.85 43.86
C GLY A 15 -4.87 -4.67 42.87
N GLY A 16 -4.34 -5.77 42.39
CA GLY A 16 -3.41 -5.77 41.26
C GLY A 16 -4.12 -5.35 40.00
N CYS A 17 -3.89 -4.11 39.54
CA CYS A 17 -4.19 -3.71 38.16
C CYS A 17 -3.24 -4.49 37.24
N ALA A 18 -3.64 -5.68 36.80
CA ALA A 18 -3.06 -6.32 35.65
C ALA A 18 -3.47 -5.48 34.45
N GLY A 19 -2.66 -4.46 34.11
CA GLY A 19 -2.71 -3.80 32.83
C GLY A 19 -2.48 -4.87 31.75
N ALA A 20 -3.57 -5.33 31.13
CA ALA A 20 -3.47 -6.03 29.87
C ALA A 20 -2.82 -5.04 28.88
N ALA A 21 -1.51 -5.21 28.68
CA ALA A 21 -0.86 -4.63 27.52
C ALA A 21 -1.52 -5.28 26.30
N ASP A 22 -2.51 -4.60 25.76
CA ASP A 22 -3.06 -4.89 24.45
C ASP A 22 -1.88 -4.75 23.48
N ARG A 23 -1.21 -5.88 23.23
CA ARG A 23 -0.35 -6.02 22.07
C ARG A 23 -1.30 -5.94 20.88
N GLN A 24 -1.60 -4.75 20.48
CA GLN A 24 -2.06 -4.50 19.13
C GLN A 24 -0.97 -5.06 18.24
N ASN A 25 -1.18 -6.32 17.89
CA ASN A 25 -0.48 -6.98 16.82
C ASN A 25 -0.75 -6.09 15.61
N GLY A 26 0.22 -5.24 15.29
CA GLY A 26 0.14 -4.34 14.15
C GLY A 26 0.17 -5.16 12.87
N THR A 27 -0.92 -5.87 12.63
CA THR A 27 -1.25 -6.32 11.28
C THR A 27 -1.75 -5.08 10.59
N GLU A 28 -0.81 -4.29 10.08
CA GLU A 28 -1.12 -3.30 9.05
C GLU A 28 -2.01 -4.02 8.04
N PRO A 29 -3.21 -3.50 7.73
CA PRO A 29 -4.06 -4.14 6.74
C PRO A 29 -3.25 -4.22 5.45
N LEU A 30 -2.98 -5.43 4.97
CA LEU A 30 -2.32 -5.64 3.69
C LEU A 30 -3.16 -4.90 2.63
N ILE A 31 -2.59 -3.84 2.09
CA ILE A 31 -3.24 -3.07 1.03
C ILE A 31 -3.22 -3.94 -0.22
N MET A 32 -4.34 -4.61 -0.47
CA MET A 32 -4.51 -5.42 -1.68
C MET A 32 -4.83 -4.50 -2.86
N GLY A 33 -3.92 -4.46 -3.82
CA GLY A 33 -4.14 -3.73 -5.07
C GLY A 33 -5.24 -4.36 -5.92
N SER A 34 -6.01 -3.53 -6.61
CA SER A 34 -7.03 -3.95 -7.57
C SER A 34 -6.67 -3.48 -8.97
N ALA A 35 -6.48 -4.42 -9.89
CA ALA A 35 -6.21 -4.10 -11.29
C ALA A 35 -7.35 -3.29 -11.93
N ASP A 36 -8.61 -3.54 -11.54
CA ASP A 36 -9.76 -2.79 -12.06
C ASP A 36 -9.74 -1.32 -11.62
N ARG A 37 -9.44 -1.06 -10.34
CA ARG A 37 -9.29 0.33 -9.87
C ARG A 37 -8.08 0.99 -10.49
N GLY A 38 -6.97 0.26 -10.64
CA GLY A 38 -5.79 0.70 -11.37
C GLY A 38 -6.10 1.05 -12.81
N ALA A 39 -6.89 0.23 -13.52
CA ALA A 39 -7.33 0.50 -14.89
C ALA A 39 -8.08 1.84 -15.01
N ILE A 40 -8.99 2.12 -14.08
CA ILE A 40 -9.73 3.39 -14.06
C ILE A 40 -8.75 4.55 -13.86
N PHE A 41 -7.86 4.42 -12.88
CA PHE A 41 -6.88 5.44 -12.57
C PHE A 41 -5.96 5.77 -13.76
N VAL A 42 -5.39 4.77 -14.42
CA VAL A 42 -4.43 5.01 -15.53
C VAL A 42 -5.12 5.57 -16.78
N ARG A 43 -6.36 5.19 -17.07
CA ARG A 43 -7.12 5.77 -18.16
C ARG A 43 -7.36 7.25 -17.97
N GLN A 44 -7.58 7.69 -16.74
CA GLN A 44 -7.84 9.09 -16.42
C GLN A 44 -6.57 9.94 -16.38
N ASN A 45 -5.45 9.36 -15.93
CA ASN A 45 -4.25 10.14 -15.59
C ASN A 45 -3.07 9.88 -16.53
N CYS A 46 -3.00 8.73 -17.19
CA CYS A 46 -1.82 8.31 -17.95
C CYS A 46 -2.06 8.15 -19.45
N ALA A 47 -3.31 7.87 -19.84
CA ALA A 47 -3.64 7.52 -21.23
C ALA A 47 -3.44 8.66 -22.25
N SER A 48 -3.30 9.90 -21.80
CA SER A 48 -2.98 11.02 -22.67
C SER A 48 -1.58 10.93 -23.30
N CYS A 49 -0.67 10.19 -22.64
CA CYS A 49 0.71 10.04 -23.07
C CYS A 49 1.08 8.58 -23.34
N HIS A 50 0.62 7.66 -22.52
CA HIS A 50 0.97 6.23 -22.57
C HIS A 50 -0.13 5.38 -23.22
N ALA A 51 0.28 4.35 -23.97
CA ALA A 51 -0.63 3.24 -24.25
C ALA A 51 -0.82 2.43 -22.97
N VAL A 52 -1.95 2.58 -22.33
CA VAL A 52 -2.24 1.95 -21.04
C VAL A 52 -2.80 0.55 -21.19
N GLU A 53 -3.30 0.18 -22.36
CA GLU A 53 -3.90 -1.14 -22.63
C GLU A 53 -2.84 -2.16 -23.09
N ARG A 54 -3.27 -3.41 -23.28
CA ARG A 54 -2.40 -4.51 -23.78
C ARG A 54 -1.94 -4.33 -25.22
N SER A 55 -2.55 -3.43 -25.97
CA SER A 55 -2.26 -3.15 -27.38
C SER A 55 -2.39 -1.66 -27.68
N GLY A 56 -1.98 -1.28 -28.88
CA GLY A 56 -2.00 0.12 -29.32
C GLY A 56 -0.66 0.83 -29.05
N ASP A 57 -0.50 1.98 -29.68
CA ASP A 57 0.71 2.82 -29.55
C ASP A 57 0.45 3.95 -28.56
N SER A 58 1.53 4.39 -27.88
CA SER A 58 1.45 5.54 -27.00
C SER A 58 1.21 6.81 -27.80
N PRO A 59 0.25 7.67 -27.40
CA PRO A 59 0.04 8.97 -28.05
C PRO A 59 1.31 9.82 -28.05
N MET A 60 2.11 9.73 -27.00
CA MET A 60 3.44 10.34 -26.95
C MET A 60 4.49 9.26 -27.26
N VAL A 61 5.21 9.40 -28.38
CA VAL A 61 6.21 8.41 -28.83
C VAL A 61 7.29 8.11 -27.79
N ALA A 62 7.68 9.10 -26.98
CA ALA A 62 8.67 8.95 -25.94
C ALA A 62 8.14 8.26 -24.68
N ALA A 63 6.82 8.10 -24.53
CA ALA A 63 6.20 7.46 -23.39
C ALA A 63 6.07 5.95 -23.65
N PRO A 64 6.75 5.07 -22.88
CA PRO A 64 6.68 3.64 -23.13
C PRO A 64 5.28 3.10 -22.84
N PRO A 65 4.80 2.13 -23.65
CA PRO A 65 3.55 1.44 -23.37
C PRO A 65 3.61 0.67 -22.04
N PHE A 66 2.51 0.66 -21.31
CA PHE A 66 2.47 0.00 -19.99
C PHE A 66 2.73 -1.52 -20.05
N ARG A 67 2.36 -2.17 -21.15
CA ARG A 67 2.65 -3.59 -21.37
C ARG A 67 4.16 -3.89 -21.40
N ASP A 68 4.99 -2.91 -21.74
CA ASP A 68 6.43 -3.07 -21.88
C ASP A 68 7.19 -2.75 -20.57
N MET A 69 6.50 -2.19 -19.58
CA MET A 69 7.11 -1.79 -18.30
C MET A 69 7.76 -2.98 -17.59
N GLY A 70 7.12 -4.15 -17.59
CA GLY A 70 7.66 -5.35 -16.95
C GLY A 70 8.93 -5.90 -17.61
N VAL A 71 9.24 -5.48 -18.85
CA VAL A 71 10.50 -5.83 -19.54
C VAL A 71 11.61 -4.86 -19.16
N LEU A 72 11.26 -3.60 -18.90
CA LEU A 72 12.22 -2.55 -18.57
C LEU A 72 12.62 -2.59 -17.11
N TYR A 73 11.64 -2.86 -16.24
CA TYR A 73 11.81 -2.86 -14.78
C TYR A 73 10.92 -3.93 -14.14
N PRO A 74 11.34 -4.60 -13.05
CA PRO A 74 10.41 -5.37 -12.24
C PRO A 74 9.27 -4.46 -11.77
N VAL A 75 8.03 -4.78 -12.12
CA VAL A 75 6.87 -3.89 -11.84
C VAL A 75 6.74 -3.57 -10.35
N ARG A 76 7.13 -4.52 -9.49
CA ARG A 76 7.10 -4.32 -8.02
C ARG A 76 8.06 -3.25 -7.54
N ASP A 77 9.19 -3.06 -8.21
CA ASP A 77 10.18 -2.04 -7.83
C ASP A 77 9.66 -0.63 -8.12
N LEU A 78 8.67 -0.50 -9.01
CA LEU A 78 7.98 0.75 -9.25
C LEU A 78 7.15 1.23 -8.05
N GLN A 79 6.78 0.33 -7.14
CA GLN A 79 6.04 0.68 -5.92
C GLN A 79 6.81 1.69 -5.07
N GLU A 80 8.09 1.45 -4.86
CA GLU A 80 8.97 2.33 -4.09
C GLU A 80 9.15 3.67 -4.81
N ALA A 81 9.41 3.64 -6.12
CA ALA A 81 9.53 4.83 -6.93
C ALA A 81 8.27 5.72 -6.90
N PHE A 82 7.08 5.11 -6.91
CA PHE A 82 5.81 5.85 -6.79
C PHE A 82 5.57 6.39 -5.38
N ALA A 83 6.07 5.73 -4.34
CA ALA A 83 5.95 6.20 -2.95
C ALA A 83 6.89 7.39 -2.66
N GLU A 84 8.07 7.39 -3.26
CA GLU A 84 9.06 8.46 -3.12
C GLU A 84 8.75 9.69 -3.99
N GLY A 85 7.79 9.56 -4.89
CA GLY A 85 7.52 10.54 -5.95
C GLY A 85 8.49 10.35 -7.12
N LEU A 86 7.96 9.89 -8.25
CA LEU A 86 8.75 9.73 -9.47
C LEU A 86 9.29 11.08 -9.95
N VAL A 87 10.50 11.40 -9.53
CA VAL A 87 11.32 12.38 -10.25
C VAL A 87 11.88 11.63 -11.47
N THR A 88 11.07 11.55 -12.52
CA THR A 88 11.46 10.82 -13.72
C THR A 88 12.51 11.59 -14.51
N ALA A 89 13.37 10.85 -15.20
CA ALA A 89 14.28 11.39 -16.21
C ALA A 89 13.51 11.99 -17.43
N HIS A 90 12.18 11.96 -17.41
CA HIS A 90 11.31 12.47 -18.47
C HIS A 90 10.66 13.79 -18.03
N PRO A 91 11.17 14.95 -18.50
CA PRO A 91 10.64 16.26 -18.12
C PRO A 91 9.16 16.46 -18.42
N ALA A 92 8.61 15.67 -19.34
CA ALA A 92 7.21 15.74 -19.74
C ALA A 92 6.26 14.92 -18.85
N MET A 93 6.78 14.02 -17.99
CA MET A 93 5.95 13.24 -17.09
C MET A 93 5.65 14.05 -15.83
N PRO A 94 4.38 14.32 -15.51
CA PRO A 94 4.03 15.02 -14.28
C PRO A 94 4.51 14.24 -13.04
N ALA A 95 4.94 14.98 -12.01
CA ALA A 95 5.15 14.37 -10.71
C ALA A 95 3.80 14.00 -10.10
N PHE A 96 3.64 12.73 -9.72
CA PHE A 96 2.45 12.25 -9.05
C PHE A 96 2.78 11.95 -7.59
N GLU A 97 1.95 12.45 -6.68
CA GLU A 97 1.94 12.04 -5.28
C GLU A 97 0.77 11.05 -5.11
N LEU A 98 1.08 9.77 -5.09
CA LEU A 98 0.08 8.71 -5.02
C LEU A 98 -0.10 8.23 -3.57
N GLN A 99 -1.35 7.99 -3.20
CA GLN A 99 -1.66 7.35 -1.92
C GLN A 99 -1.30 5.86 -1.97
N PRO A 100 -0.96 5.22 -0.85
CA PRO A 100 -0.54 3.81 -0.83
C PRO A 100 -1.52 2.86 -1.53
N THR A 101 -2.83 3.09 -1.41
CA THR A 101 -3.86 2.30 -2.10
C THR A 101 -3.81 2.49 -3.62
N GLN A 102 -3.57 3.72 -4.08
CA GLN A 102 -3.44 4.01 -5.52
C GLN A 102 -2.18 3.36 -6.11
N ILE A 103 -1.08 3.35 -5.35
CA ILE A 103 0.15 2.66 -5.74
C ILE A 103 -0.11 1.16 -5.88
N ALA A 104 -0.75 0.54 -4.90
CA ALA A 104 -1.07 -0.88 -4.94
C ALA A 104 -1.98 -1.22 -6.14
N ASP A 105 -2.99 -0.40 -6.43
CA ASP A 105 -3.88 -0.56 -7.57
C ASP A 105 -3.15 -0.39 -8.91
N LEU A 106 -2.27 0.59 -9.00
CA LEU A 106 -1.46 0.84 -10.19
C LEU A 106 -0.50 -0.32 -10.47
N VAL A 107 0.21 -0.81 -9.45
CA VAL A 107 1.10 -1.97 -9.57
C VAL A 107 0.33 -3.20 -10.01
N ALA A 108 -0.83 -3.50 -9.40
CA ALA A 108 -1.69 -4.61 -9.80
C ALA A 108 -2.14 -4.50 -11.27
N TYR A 109 -2.47 -3.29 -11.73
CA TYR A 109 -2.81 -3.08 -13.14
C TYR A 109 -1.61 -3.30 -14.07
N LEU A 110 -0.47 -2.71 -13.76
CA LEU A 110 0.77 -2.88 -14.54
C LEU A 110 1.15 -4.36 -14.66
N GLU A 111 1.12 -5.12 -13.56
CA GLU A 111 1.34 -6.57 -13.58
C GLU A 111 0.34 -7.28 -14.53
N SER A 112 -0.91 -6.85 -14.53
CA SER A 112 -1.95 -7.45 -15.36
C SER A 112 -1.73 -7.24 -16.86
N VAL A 113 -1.21 -6.07 -17.27
CA VAL A 113 -1.02 -5.72 -18.69
C VAL A 113 0.35 -6.11 -19.22
N SER A 114 1.38 -6.10 -18.38
CA SER A 114 2.75 -6.46 -18.77
C SER A 114 3.02 -7.97 -18.83
N GLY A 115 2.06 -8.79 -18.45
CA GLY A 115 2.22 -10.25 -18.47
C GLY A 115 3.22 -10.79 -17.41
N THR A 116 3.65 -9.97 -16.47
CA THR A 116 4.56 -10.31 -15.37
C THR A 116 3.83 -10.66 -14.08
N GLY A 117 2.56 -11.05 -14.16
CA GLY A 117 1.76 -11.46 -13.00
C GLY A 117 2.41 -12.62 -12.22
N PRO A 118 2.08 -12.78 -10.92
CA PRO A 118 2.65 -13.82 -10.08
C PRO A 118 2.30 -15.20 -10.65
N GLY A 119 3.27 -15.85 -11.32
CA GLY A 119 3.08 -17.21 -11.80
C GLY A 119 3.67 -17.56 -13.18
N ARG A 120 4.63 -16.82 -13.70
CA ARG A 120 5.44 -17.29 -14.84
C ARG A 120 6.91 -17.28 -14.51
#